data_5d679bd983a5b5e4d8ee524b02a25983
#
_entry.id   5d679bd983a5b5e4d8ee524b02a25983
#
_cell.length_a   1.000
_cell.length_b   1.000
_cell.length_c   1.000
_cell.angle_alpha   90.00
_cell.angle_beta   90.00
_cell.angle_gamma   90.00
#
_symmetry.space_group_name_H-M   'P 1'
#
loop_
_entity.id
_entity.type
_entity.pdbx_description
1 polymer ?
#
loop_
_entity_poly.entity_id
_entity_poly.type
_entity_poly.pdbx_seq_one_letter_code
_entity_poly.pdbx_strand_id
1 'polypeptide(L)'
;MANSEVPNFKRSVVNFESELKRAFDSEKTALEGFQLTRTDSRHFSLNNVQDWRSVEPRRVLDYTTTAKANGNNVDAEAEAMNVLKIQLQYQLLTQLESFEFAQIRTAIRK
;
A
#
# COMPACT_ATOMS: atom_id res chain seq x y z
N MET A 1 18.63 5.95 -3.46
CA MET A 1 19.71 6.39 -4.37
C MET A 1 20.90 6.98 -3.61
N ALA A 2 20.75 7.99 -2.76
CA ALA A 2 21.88 8.61 -2.04
C ALA A 2 22.79 7.65 -1.26
N ASN A 3 22.27 6.53 -0.81
CA ASN A 3 22.98 5.52 -0.02
C ASN A 3 23.41 4.29 -0.83
N SER A 4 23.51 4.39 -2.15
CA SER A 4 23.86 3.25 -3.03
C SER A 4 25.31 2.74 -2.84
N GLU A 5 26.19 3.56 -2.29
CA GLU A 5 27.59 3.21 -2.04
C GLU A 5 27.90 2.89 -0.56
N VAL A 6 26.92 3.03 0.33
CA VAL A 6 27.12 2.78 1.76
C VAL A 6 27.16 1.29 2.04
N PRO A 7 28.24 0.73 2.63
CA PRO A 7 28.33 -0.69 2.95
C PRO A 7 27.21 -1.10 3.93
N ASN A 8 26.67 -2.31 3.74
CA ASN A 8 25.62 -2.91 4.57
C ASN A 8 24.31 -2.09 4.66
N PHE A 9 24.13 -1.08 3.83
CA PHE A 9 22.88 -0.33 3.81
C PHE A 9 21.74 -1.21 3.26
N LYS A 10 20.61 -1.19 3.96
CA LYS A 10 19.40 -1.93 3.54
C LYS A 10 18.33 -0.96 3.07
N ARG A 11 17.79 -1.22 1.87
CA ARG A 11 16.70 -0.46 1.31
C ARG A 11 15.44 -0.64 2.15
N SER A 12 14.61 0.38 2.18
CA SER A 12 13.26 0.28 2.75
C SER A 12 12.21 0.41 1.66
N VAL A 13 11.20 -0.44 1.75
CA VAL A 13 10.04 -0.45 0.85
C VAL A 13 8.82 -0.02 1.65
N VAL A 14 7.96 0.75 1.02
CA VAL A 14 6.66 1.11 1.59
C VAL A 14 5.65 0.05 1.17
N ASN A 15 5.07 -0.62 2.15
CA ASN A 15 4.03 -1.61 1.94
C ASN A 15 2.69 -1.01 2.35
N PHE A 16 1.85 -0.72 1.37
CA PHE A 16 0.49 -0.20 1.56
C PHE A 16 -0.56 -1.19 1.04
N GLU A 17 -0.30 -1.81 -0.11
CA GLU A 17 -1.27 -2.69 -0.77
C GLU A 17 -1.66 -3.89 0.09
N SER A 18 -0.72 -4.53 0.77
CA SER A 18 -1.01 -5.67 1.62
C SER A 18 -1.78 -5.28 2.88
N GLU A 19 -1.50 -4.11 3.45
CA GLU A 19 -2.24 -3.59 4.61
C GLU A 19 -3.67 -3.23 4.21
N LEU A 20 -3.85 -2.59 3.05
CA LEU A 20 -5.17 -2.29 2.50
C LEU A 20 -5.96 -3.55 2.18
N LYS A 21 -5.33 -4.53 1.53
CA LYS A 21 -5.95 -5.83 1.27
C LYS A 21 -6.40 -6.51 2.56
N ARG A 22 -5.56 -6.49 3.60
CA ARG A 22 -5.92 -7.06 4.92
C ARG A 22 -7.13 -6.36 5.54
N ALA A 23 -7.26 -5.04 5.37
CA ALA A 23 -8.43 -4.29 5.82
C ALA A 23 -9.70 -4.75 5.09
N PHE A 24 -9.68 -4.84 3.76
CA PHE A 24 -10.81 -5.36 2.98
C PHE A 24 -11.14 -6.83 3.31
N ASP A 25 -10.13 -7.67 3.45
CA ASP A 25 -10.34 -9.07 3.82
C ASP A 25 -10.95 -9.19 5.23
N SER A 26 -10.60 -8.29 6.17
CA SER A 26 -11.19 -8.26 7.51
C SER A 26 -12.68 -7.88 7.48
N GLU A 27 -13.05 -6.92 6.64
CA GLU A 27 -14.44 -6.53 6.42
C GLU A 27 -15.25 -7.68 5.80
N LYS A 28 -14.71 -8.30 4.76
CA LYS A 28 -15.34 -9.46 4.12
C LYS A 28 -15.52 -10.62 5.08
N THR A 29 -14.50 -10.95 5.86
CA THR A 29 -14.58 -12.02 6.87
C THR A 29 -15.61 -11.70 7.96
N ALA A 30 -15.76 -10.44 8.35
CA ALA A 30 -16.76 -10.02 9.33
C ALA A 30 -18.19 -10.11 8.77
N LEU A 31 -18.37 -9.89 7.46
CA LEU A 31 -19.68 -10.02 6.80
C LEU A 31 -20.07 -11.48 6.54
N GLU A 32 -19.11 -12.32 6.16
CA GLU A 32 -19.34 -13.72 5.80
C GLU A 32 -19.16 -14.68 6.99
N GLY A 33 -18.49 -14.23 8.05
CA GLY A 33 -18.13 -15.05 9.21
C GLY A 33 -19.23 -15.16 10.25
N PHE A 34 -19.14 -16.23 11.03
CA PHE A 34 -20.01 -16.43 12.20
C PHE A 34 -19.72 -15.34 13.25
N GLN A 35 -20.71 -14.52 13.55
CA GLN A 35 -20.61 -13.55 14.65
C GLN A 35 -20.81 -14.26 15.98
N LEU A 36 -19.73 -14.40 16.73
CA LEU A 36 -19.79 -14.92 18.08
C LEU A 36 -20.37 -13.86 19.01
N THR A 37 -21.47 -14.22 19.67
CA THR A 37 -22.10 -13.34 20.67
C THR A 37 -21.19 -13.22 21.90
N ARG A 38 -20.83 -11.99 22.26
CA ARG A 38 -20.08 -11.73 23.49
C ARG A 38 -21.02 -11.80 24.68
N THR A 39 -20.70 -12.67 25.61
CA THR A 39 -21.47 -12.84 26.88
C THR A 39 -20.97 -11.90 27.98
N ASP A 40 -19.74 -11.34 27.85
CA ASP A 40 -19.16 -10.39 28.81
C ASP A 40 -18.37 -9.30 28.05
N SER A 41 -18.41 -8.06 28.53
CA SER A 41 -17.68 -6.94 27.98
C SER A 41 -16.14 -7.07 28.04
N ARG A 42 -15.65 -7.94 28.94
CA ARG A 42 -14.21 -8.27 29.10
C ARG A 42 -13.70 -9.27 28.05
N HIS A 43 -14.58 -9.92 27.31
CA HIS A 43 -14.17 -10.83 26.25
C HIS A 43 -13.62 -10.04 25.05
N PHE A 44 -12.51 -10.53 24.48
CA PHE A 44 -11.95 -9.96 23.26
C PHE A 44 -12.95 -10.12 22.11
N SER A 45 -13.10 -9.08 21.29
CA SER A 45 -13.86 -9.20 20.04
C SER A 45 -12.99 -9.92 19.01
N LEU A 46 -13.46 -11.05 18.50
CA LEU A 46 -12.75 -11.84 17.49
C LEU A 46 -12.84 -11.22 16.09
N ASN A 47 -13.87 -10.43 15.83
CA ASN A 47 -14.08 -9.77 14.53
C ASN A 47 -13.79 -8.27 14.64
N ASN A 48 -12.52 -7.93 14.73
CA ASN A 48 -12.07 -6.54 14.63
C ASN A 48 -11.99 -6.16 13.14
N VAL A 49 -13.03 -5.50 12.65
CA VAL A 49 -13.01 -4.90 11.31
C VAL A 49 -12.07 -3.72 11.33
N GLN A 50 -11.06 -3.77 10.48
CA GLN A 50 -10.16 -2.64 10.29
C GLN A 50 -10.74 -1.72 9.21
N ASP A 51 -11.03 -0.46 9.57
CA ASP A 51 -11.47 0.54 8.58
C ASP A 51 -10.35 0.79 7.56
N TRP A 52 -10.64 0.55 6.29
CA TRP A 52 -9.69 0.75 5.19
C TRP A 52 -9.20 2.21 5.08
N ARG A 53 -9.99 3.20 5.57
CA ARG A 53 -9.60 4.61 5.62
C ARG A 53 -8.54 4.91 6.68
N SER A 54 -8.41 4.05 7.68
CA SER A 54 -7.42 4.17 8.75
C SER A 54 -6.10 3.45 8.42
N VAL A 55 -5.99 2.85 7.23
CA VAL A 55 -4.80 2.12 6.83
C VAL A 55 -3.67 3.08 6.48
N GLU A 56 -2.58 2.97 7.22
CA GLU A 56 -1.36 3.74 6.98
C GLU A 56 -0.30 2.90 6.26
N PRO A 57 0.49 3.51 5.37
CA PRO A 57 1.59 2.83 4.71
C PRO A 57 2.69 2.46 5.71
N ARG A 58 3.11 1.19 5.70
CA ARG A 58 4.15 0.67 6.57
C ARG A 58 5.48 0.59 5.87
N ARG A 59 6.51 1.15 6.48
CA ARG A 59 7.90 1.00 5.99
C ARG A 59 8.47 -0.33 6.46
N VAL A 60 8.97 -1.13 5.53
CA VAL A 60 9.60 -2.43 5.79
C VAL A 60 11.02 -2.41 5.24
N LEU A 61 11.98 -2.88 6.02
CA LEU A 61 13.36 -3.05 5.57
C LEU A 61 13.47 -4.37 4.77
N ASP A 62 14.14 -4.30 3.63
CA ASP A 62 14.41 -5.47 2.80
C ASP A 62 15.74 -6.10 3.22
N TYR A 63 15.66 -7.28 3.82
CA TYR A 63 16.82 -8.09 4.22
C TYR A 63 17.09 -9.25 3.26
N THR A 64 16.21 -9.50 2.31
CA THR A 64 16.24 -10.70 1.47
C THR A 64 17.05 -10.52 0.20
N THR A 65 17.17 -9.29 -0.29
CA THR A 65 17.88 -8.98 -1.52
C THR A 65 19.28 -8.46 -1.22
N THR A 66 20.25 -8.81 -2.09
CA THR A 66 21.60 -8.27 -2.09
C THR A 66 21.95 -7.83 -3.50
N ALA A 67 22.23 -6.53 -3.68
CA ALA A 67 22.62 -5.99 -4.99
C ALA A 67 24.15 -5.94 -5.18
N LYS A 68 24.89 -5.78 -4.08
CA LYS A 68 26.36 -5.63 -4.10
C LYS A 68 27.05 -6.56 -3.13
N ALA A 69 28.31 -6.87 -3.40
CA ALA A 69 29.17 -7.73 -2.58
C ALA A 69 29.42 -7.18 -1.16
N ASN A 70 29.29 -5.86 -0.96
CA ASN A 70 29.44 -5.20 0.34
C ASN A 70 28.16 -5.25 1.22
N GLY A 71 27.17 -6.08 0.84
CA GLY A 71 25.92 -6.23 1.58
C GLY A 71 24.89 -5.11 1.37
N ASN A 72 25.18 -4.11 0.53
CA ASN A 72 24.22 -3.07 0.13
C ASN A 72 23.23 -3.67 -0.88
N ASN A 73 21.94 -3.44 -0.68
CA ASN A 73 20.89 -3.91 -1.59
C ASN A 73 20.19 -2.78 -2.36
N VAL A 74 20.79 -1.59 -2.41
CA VAL A 74 20.26 -0.49 -3.20
C VAL A 74 20.81 -0.55 -4.62
N ASP A 75 19.95 -0.89 -5.57
CA ASP A 75 20.21 -0.78 -6.98
C ASP A 75 19.67 0.57 -7.49
N ALA A 76 20.59 1.45 -7.90
CA ALA A 76 20.24 2.81 -8.33
C ALA A 76 19.41 2.81 -9.62
N GLU A 77 19.66 1.88 -10.54
CA GLU A 77 18.90 1.75 -11.79
C GLU A 77 17.48 1.27 -11.51
N ALA A 78 17.34 0.22 -10.70
CA ALA A 78 16.03 -0.28 -10.31
C ALA A 78 15.20 0.78 -9.56
N GLU A 79 15.82 1.55 -8.66
CA GLU A 79 15.15 2.64 -7.97
C GLU A 79 14.74 3.78 -8.91
N ALA A 80 15.58 4.12 -9.90
CA ALA A 80 15.23 5.11 -10.92
C ALA A 80 14.04 4.66 -11.78
N MET A 81 14.01 3.40 -12.17
CA MET A 81 12.89 2.81 -12.92
C MET A 81 11.61 2.80 -12.09
N ASN A 82 11.69 2.49 -10.78
CA ASN A 82 10.55 2.54 -9.88
C ASN A 82 9.98 3.96 -9.74
N VAL A 83 10.84 4.97 -9.62
CA VAL A 83 10.40 6.38 -9.59
C VAL A 83 9.69 6.75 -10.89
N LEU A 84 10.26 6.39 -12.05
CA LEU A 84 9.62 6.64 -13.34
C LEU A 84 8.26 5.95 -13.46
N LYS A 85 8.17 4.69 -13.05
CA LYS A 85 6.92 3.93 -13.02
C LYS A 85 5.86 4.63 -12.19
N ILE A 86 6.21 5.08 -10.97
CA ILE A 86 5.28 5.80 -10.08
C ILE A 86 4.83 7.12 -10.71
N GLN A 87 5.73 7.87 -11.34
CA GLN A 87 5.38 9.11 -12.03
C GLN A 87 4.39 8.87 -13.17
N LEU A 88 4.63 7.85 -13.99
CA LEU A 88 3.72 7.49 -15.08
C LEU A 88 2.36 7.03 -14.57
N GLN A 89 2.33 6.23 -13.51
CA GLN A 89 1.09 5.82 -12.87
C GLN A 89 0.31 7.02 -12.32
N TYR A 90 0.99 7.95 -11.66
CA TYR A 90 0.36 9.16 -11.14
C TYR A 90 -0.23 10.03 -12.27
N GLN A 91 0.50 10.23 -13.37
CA GLN A 91 0.01 10.96 -14.54
C GLN A 91 -1.23 10.29 -15.15
N LEU A 92 -1.20 8.96 -15.28
CA LEU A 92 -2.32 8.19 -15.80
C LEU A 92 -3.57 8.35 -14.92
N LEU A 93 -3.41 8.21 -13.61
CA LEU A 93 -4.53 8.34 -12.67
C LEU A 93 -5.11 9.74 -12.67
N THR A 94 -4.29 10.79 -12.72
CA THR A 94 -4.78 12.18 -12.78
C THR A 94 -5.51 12.49 -14.08
N GLN A 95 -5.06 11.92 -15.21
CA GLN A 95 -5.76 12.03 -16.48
C GLN A 95 -7.12 11.31 -16.46
N LEU A 96 -7.16 10.11 -15.87
CA LEU A 96 -8.38 9.32 -15.73
C LEU A 96 -9.41 10.07 -14.88
N GLU A 97 -8.99 10.59 -13.74
CA GLU A 97 -9.85 11.39 -12.85
C GLU A 97 -10.37 12.65 -13.54
N SER A 98 -9.51 13.36 -14.27
CA SER A 98 -9.91 14.53 -15.06
C SER A 98 -10.92 14.18 -16.14
N PHE A 99 -10.80 13.03 -16.76
CA PHE A 99 -11.74 12.51 -17.74
C PHE A 99 -13.10 12.19 -17.11
N GLU A 100 -13.12 11.53 -15.95
CA GLU A 100 -14.36 11.24 -15.22
C GLU A 100 -15.09 12.50 -14.81
N PHE A 101 -14.39 13.52 -14.30
CA PHE A 101 -14.98 14.81 -13.98
C PHE A 101 -15.54 15.53 -15.23
N ALA A 102 -14.85 15.42 -16.37
CA ALA A 102 -15.33 15.98 -17.63
C ALA A 102 -16.63 15.29 -18.09
N GLN A 103 -16.72 13.96 -17.96
CA GLN A 103 -17.94 13.22 -18.28
C GLN A 103 -19.12 13.62 -17.37
N ILE A 104 -18.90 13.69 -16.06
CA ILE A 104 -19.92 14.14 -15.10
C ILE A 104 -20.40 15.54 -15.45
N ARG A 105 -19.47 16.47 -15.73
CA ARG A 105 -19.80 17.84 -16.13
C ARG A 105 -20.63 17.87 -17.41
N THR A 106 -20.33 17.03 -18.38
CA THR A 106 -21.09 16.93 -19.62
C THR A 106 -22.50 16.37 -19.38
N ALA A 107 -22.62 15.39 -18.49
CA ALA A 107 -23.92 14.79 -18.13
C ALA A 107 -24.84 15.78 -17.38
N ILE A 108 -24.26 16.67 -16.57
CA ILE A 108 -25.03 17.70 -15.81
C ILE A 108 -25.40 18.90 -16.69
N ARG A 109 -24.64 19.14 -17.75
CA ARG A 109 -24.88 20.25 -18.69
C ARG A 109 -25.97 19.86 -19.69
N LYS A 110 -27.21 19.94 -19.27
CA LYS A 110 -28.35 19.93 -20.17
C LYS A 110 -28.75 21.37 -20.52
#